data_d2cff455c5e30a8c1f7adabe89c6b66f
#
_entry.id   d2cff455c5e30a8c1f7adabe89c6b66f
#
_cell.length_a   1.000
_cell.length_b   1.000
_cell.length_c   1.000
_cell.angle_alpha   90.00
_cell.angle_beta   90.00
_cell.angle_gamma   90.00
#
_symmetry.space_group_name_H-M   'P 1'
#
loop_
_entity.id
_entity.type
_entity.pdbx_description
1 polymer ?
#
loop_
_entity_poly.entity_id
_entity_poly.type
_entity_poly.pdbx_seq_one_letter_code
_entity_poly.pdbx_strand_id
1 'polypeptide(L)'
;VDWLVLIGALAFIVLYGLWRGRGSNSVNKYLLAGRTLPWHAMALSIMATQASAVTFISTTGQSYVDGMRFVQFYFGLPLAMVILSATAVPIFHRAGVYTAYEYLEQRFDARTRSLVSAIFLIQRGLALGITLYAPAVVLSVILGWPDRITTLVMGAVALLYTTWGGAKSVAWADVQQMLVMTLGLVAALVTAVLLLPSGVSFRDAVALAGAAGRLNAVTLNVDWNDRYNLWSGLIGGMFLALAYFGCDQSQVQRYLTGKSIAQSRLSLLFNGMAKVPMQFFILFIGAMVFVFYIYEKPPILFQKAELERIQTPAMRAGYEAVAARYDAAFESRRASAGQLLQARRNGDEKLRLQALARYKAAQNELDAARRESMQLAEKAGGGRGVNDTNYIFLTFVTQHLPAGLVGLVIAVIFGATMAAISAEMNSLATVSMVDIYKRHFRKAAPDRHYLNVSRAATVFWGCYAVVAAEYAKGQGSLVETVNLLGSFFYGGMLGVFVLAFFFPRVRGNGAFLGVLAGEAAIFACYFFTGIAFLWYNVIGCLAVIATGWLISTWNRSPSRRAA
;
A
#
# COMPACT_ATOMS: atom_id res chain seq x y z
N VAL A 1 19.62 10.21 -20.97
CA VAL A 1 19.59 8.76 -20.73
C VAL A 1 18.37 8.36 -19.91
N ASP A 2 18.08 8.99 -18.78
CA ASP A 2 16.97 8.63 -17.88
C ASP A 2 15.60 8.60 -18.56
N TRP A 3 15.31 9.61 -19.39
CA TRP A 3 14.08 9.66 -20.19
C TRP A 3 13.94 8.51 -21.18
N LEU A 4 15.05 8.11 -21.82
CA LEU A 4 15.03 6.97 -22.75
C LEU A 4 14.77 5.65 -22.01
N VAL A 5 15.40 5.46 -20.84
CA VAL A 5 15.17 4.29 -19.99
C VAL A 5 13.73 4.27 -19.48
N LEU A 6 13.22 5.39 -18.96
CA LEU A 6 11.86 5.52 -18.46
C LEU A 6 10.83 5.22 -19.56
N ILE A 7 10.90 5.95 -20.68
CA ILE A 7 9.93 5.80 -21.77
C ILE A 7 10.04 4.40 -22.39
N GLY A 8 11.25 3.90 -22.59
CA GLY A 8 11.49 2.56 -23.14
C GLY A 8 10.92 1.46 -22.26
N ALA A 9 11.13 1.53 -20.95
CA ALA A 9 10.59 0.56 -19.99
C ALA A 9 9.06 0.61 -19.93
N LEU A 10 8.46 1.81 -19.84
CA LEU A 10 7.00 1.97 -19.81
C LEU A 10 6.35 1.54 -21.13
N ALA A 11 6.92 1.93 -22.27
CA ALA A 11 6.44 1.50 -23.58
C ALA A 11 6.50 -0.02 -23.73
N PHE A 12 7.59 -0.64 -23.31
CA PHE A 12 7.73 -2.11 -23.33
C PHE A 12 6.64 -2.79 -22.49
N ILE A 13 6.44 -2.35 -21.24
CA ILE A 13 5.42 -2.90 -20.33
C ILE A 13 4.01 -2.78 -20.94
N VAL A 14 3.65 -1.59 -21.43
CA VAL A 14 2.32 -1.33 -22.00
C VAL A 14 2.10 -2.12 -23.28
N LEU A 15 3.03 -2.06 -24.22
CA LEU A 15 2.92 -2.76 -25.51
C LEU A 15 2.90 -4.27 -25.34
N TYR A 16 3.76 -4.82 -24.45
CA TYR A 16 3.75 -6.25 -24.14
C TYR A 16 2.42 -6.67 -23.50
N GLY A 17 1.92 -5.90 -22.53
CA GLY A 17 0.62 -6.16 -21.90
C GLY A 17 -0.51 -6.16 -22.92
N LEU A 18 -0.60 -5.14 -23.77
CA LEU A 18 -1.62 -5.04 -24.83
C LEU A 18 -1.51 -6.18 -25.85
N TRP A 19 -0.30 -6.54 -26.25
CA TRP A 19 -0.06 -7.67 -27.16
C TRP A 19 -0.57 -8.99 -26.56
N ARG A 20 -0.28 -9.26 -25.29
CA ARG A 20 -0.75 -10.47 -24.59
C ARG A 20 -2.25 -10.45 -24.30
N GLY A 21 -2.86 -9.27 -24.16
CA GLY A 21 -4.29 -9.06 -23.94
C GLY A 21 -5.16 -9.11 -25.19
N ARG A 22 -4.58 -9.26 -26.38
CA ARG A 22 -5.35 -9.33 -27.64
C ARG A 22 -6.41 -10.43 -27.58
N GLY A 23 -7.63 -10.11 -28.10
CA GLY A 23 -8.74 -11.06 -28.14
C GLY A 23 -9.66 -11.03 -26.91
N SER A 24 -9.59 -10.00 -26.05
CA SER A 24 -10.51 -9.80 -24.91
C SER A 24 -11.89 -9.27 -25.36
N ASN A 25 -12.58 -10.06 -26.21
CA ASN A 25 -13.83 -9.65 -26.88
C ASN A 25 -15.11 -10.10 -26.16
N SER A 26 -15.00 -10.79 -25.03
CA SER A 26 -16.13 -11.21 -24.19
C SER A 26 -15.94 -10.70 -22.75
N VAL A 27 -17.04 -10.57 -22.00
CA VAL A 27 -17.01 -10.16 -20.60
C VAL A 27 -16.09 -11.05 -19.77
N ASN A 28 -16.19 -12.37 -19.94
CA ASN A 28 -15.33 -13.31 -19.21
C ASN A 28 -13.84 -13.12 -19.52
N LYS A 29 -13.47 -12.94 -20.80
CA LYS A 29 -12.07 -12.67 -21.18
C LYS A 29 -11.60 -11.30 -20.69
N TYR A 30 -12.46 -10.30 -20.71
CA TYR A 30 -12.13 -8.95 -20.27
C TYR A 30 -11.95 -8.87 -18.75
N LEU A 31 -12.89 -9.45 -17.96
CA LEU A 31 -12.88 -9.35 -16.50
C LEU A 31 -12.01 -10.41 -15.81
N LEU A 32 -12.02 -11.66 -16.31
CA LEU A 32 -11.36 -12.82 -15.68
C LEU A 32 -10.27 -13.46 -16.54
N ALA A 33 -9.79 -12.78 -17.59
CA ALA A 33 -8.78 -13.32 -18.50
C ALA A 33 -9.15 -14.69 -19.09
N GLY A 34 -10.46 -15.00 -19.18
CA GLY A 34 -10.98 -16.31 -19.59
C GLY A 34 -10.59 -17.46 -18.65
N ARG A 35 -10.16 -17.17 -17.43
CA ARG A 35 -9.63 -18.14 -16.44
C ARG A 35 -8.49 -19.00 -17.01
N THR A 36 -7.53 -18.36 -17.69
CA THR A 36 -6.44 -19.06 -18.39
C THR A 36 -5.06 -18.74 -17.85
N LEU A 37 -4.94 -17.88 -16.82
CA LEU A 37 -3.64 -17.46 -16.31
C LEU A 37 -2.94 -18.59 -15.55
N PRO A 38 -1.61 -18.76 -15.75
CA PRO A 38 -0.82 -19.69 -14.96
C PRO A 38 -0.53 -19.10 -13.57
N TRP A 39 -0.23 -19.96 -12.60
CA TRP A 39 -0.05 -19.57 -11.20
C TRP A 39 1.03 -18.48 -10.98
N HIS A 40 2.14 -18.57 -11.71
CA HIS A 40 3.24 -17.59 -11.57
C HIS A 40 2.84 -16.19 -12.06
N ALA A 41 2.07 -16.09 -13.15
CA ALA A 41 1.57 -14.81 -13.61
C ALA A 41 0.55 -14.22 -12.64
N MET A 42 -0.32 -15.04 -12.05
CA MET A 42 -1.23 -14.62 -10.98
C MET A 42 -0.47 -14.17 -9.73
N ALA A 43 0.53 -14.95 -9.28
CA ALA A 43 1.32 -14.64 -8.10
C ALA A 43 2.04 -13.29 -8.24
N LEU A 44 2.71 -13.07 -9.37
CA LEU A 44 3.39 -11.80 -9.65
C LEU A 44 2.41 -10.64 -9.84
N SER A 45 1.24 -10.88 -10.45
CA SER A 45 0.19 -9.86 -10.56
C SER A 45 -0.38 -9.47 -9.19
N ILE A 46 -0.64 -10.43 -8.30
CA ILE A 46 -1.06 -10.18 -6.92
C ILE A 46 0.01 -9.35 -6.19
N MET A 47 1.29 -9.71 -6.33
CA MET A 47 2.39 -8.97 -5.70
C MET A 47 2.53 -7.56 -6.27
N ALA A 48 2.45 -7.39 -7.60
CA ALA A 48 2.55 -6.09 -8.26
C ALA A 48 1.40 -5.14 -7.86
N THR A 49 0.18 -5.67 -7.73
CA THR A 49 -0.98 -4.89 -7.28
C THR A 49 -0.80 -4.32 -5.86
N GLN A 50 -0.07 -5.04 -4.99
CA GLN A 50 0.28 -4.56 -3.65
C GLN A 50 1.51 -3.67 -3.61
N ALA A 51 2.44 -3.86 -4.54
CA ALA A 51 3.70 -3.14 -4.61
C ALA A 51 3.53 -1.87 -5.45
N SER A 52 2.63 -0.98 -5.03
CA SER A 52 2.41 0.31 -5.68
C SER A 52 3.57 1.30 -5.42
N ALA A 53 3.55 2.45 -6.09
CA ALA A 53 4.50 3.54 -5.82
C ALA A 53 4.54 3.93 -4.34
N VAL A 54 3.39 3.85 -3.65
CA VAL A 54 3.30 4.07 -2.20
C VAL A 54 4.25 3.15 -1.44
N THR A 55 4.35 1.87 -1.84
CA THR A 55 5.27 0.91 -1.21
C THR A 55 6.73 1.34 -1.39
N PHE A 56 7.12 1.84 -2.57
CA PHE A 56 8.52 2.20 -2.83
C PHE A 56 8.90 3.55 -2.22
N ILE A 57 8.05 4.53 -2.34
CA ILE A 57 8.31 5.90 -1.89
C ILE A 57 8.12 6.02 -0.37
N SER A 58 6.95 5.59 0.11
CA SER A 58 6.56 5.82 1.49
C SER A 58 7.21 4.83 2.46
N THR A 59 7.35 3.55 2.08
CA THR A 59 7.91 2.55 2.99
C THR A 59 9.42 2.72 3.20
N THR A 60 10.18 3.08 2.15
CA THR A 60 11.60 3.42 2.29
C THR A 60 11.79 4.67 3.15
N GLY A 61 10.96 5.70 2.93
CA GLY A 61 10.95 6.90 3.77
C GLY A 61 10.54 6.59 5.22
N GLN A 62 9.56 5.73 5.43
CA GLN A 62 9.14 5.28 6.76
C GLN A 62 10.31 4.57 7.49
N SER A 63 11.06 3.72 6.79
CA SER A 63 12.23 3.06 7.38
C SER A 63 13.36 4.03 7.72
N TYR A 64 13.56 5.06 6.92
CA TYR A 64 14.49 6.14 7.25
C TYR A 64 14.13 6.83 8.57
N VAL A 65 12.84 7.13 8.79
CA VAL A 65 12.35 7.86 9.97
C VAL A 65 12.21 6.95 11.19
N ASP A 66 11.58 5.79 11.03
CA ASP A 66 11.10 4.93 12.13
C ASP A 66 11.77 3.54 12.19
N GLY A 67 12.69 3.26 11.26
CA GLY A 67 13.35 1.96 11.16
C GLY A 67 12.47 0.88 10.55
N MET A 68 12.86 -0.39 10.76
CA MET A 68 12.24 -1.54 10.10
C MET A 68 10.96 -2.05 10.79
N ARG A 69 10.49 -1.40 11.85
CA ARG A 69 9.31 -1.83 12.63
C ARG A 69 8.05 -2.07 11.79
N PHE A 70 7.88 -1.33 10.71
CA PHE A 70 6.75 -1.49 9.79
C PHE A 70 6.62 -2.90 9.21
N VAL A 71 7.69 -3.69 9.17
CA VAL A 71 7.63 -5.08 8.66
C VAL A 71 6.65 -5.95 9.45
N GLN A 72 6.46 -5.66 10.75
CA GLN A 72 5.54 -6.40 11.62
C GLN A 72 4.10 -6.40 11.08
N PHE A 73 3.71 -5.35 10.38
CA PHE A 73 2.43 -5.26 9.67
C PHE A 73 2.16 -6.48 8.77
N TYR A 74 3.20 -7.08 8.20
CA TYR A 74 3.08 -8.22 7.27
C TYR A 74 3.24 -9.60 7.94
N PHE A 75 3.48 -9.69 9.25
CA PHE A 75 3.72 -10.99 9.88
C PHE A 75 2.49 -11.90 9.91
N GLY A 76 1.30 -11.31 9.91
CA GLY A 76 0.04 -12.06 9.80
C GLY A 76 -0.29 -12.54 8.38
N LEU A 77 0.38 -12.00 7.34
CA LEU A 77 0.07 -12.28 5.94
C LEU A 77 0.24 -13.77 5.56
N PRO A 78 1.32 -14.48 5.90
CA PRO A 78 1.46 -15.89 5.55
C PRO A 78 0.32 -16.76 6.11
N LEU A 79 -0.11 -16.50 7.34
CA LEU A 79 -1.23 -17.20 7.97
C LEU A 79 -2.53 -16.92 7.24
N ALA A 80 -2.78 -15.65 6.88
CA ALA A 80 -3.95 -15.28 6.10
C ALA A 80 -3.98 -15.98 4.73
N MET A 81 -2.84 -16.10 4.04
CA MET A 81 -2.75 -16.79 2.75
C MET A 81 -3.06 -18.28 2.87
N VAL A 82 -2.62 -18.94 3.93
CA VAL A 82 -2.96 -20.34 4.21
C VAL A 82 -4.47 -20.49 4.42
N ILE A 83 -5.07 -19.65 5.28
CA ILE A 83 -6.51 -19.68 5.57
C ILE A 83 -7.33 -19.46 4.30
N LEU A 84 -7.01 -18.42 3.51
CA LEU A 84 -7.73 -18.12 2.27
C LEU A 84 -7.57 -19.21 1.20
N SER A 85 -6.38 -19.80 1.09
CA SER A 85 -6.13 -20.94 0.19
C SER A 85 -6.97 -22.16 0.55
N ALA A 86 -7.22 -22.37 1.85
CA ALA A 86 -8.06 -23.47 2.31
C ALA A 86 -9.57 -23.17 2.21
N THR A 87 -9.99 -21.91 2.32
CA THR A 87 -11.40 -21.48 2.45
C THR A 87 -11.92 -20.73 1.22
N ALA A 88 -11.58 -19.46 1.09
CA ALA A 88 -12.16 -18.57 0.07
C ALA A 88 -11.91 -19.04 -1.36
N VAL A 89 -10.68 -19.48 -1.68
CA VAL A 89 -10.33 -19.93 -3.05
C VAL A 89 -11.23 -21.06 -3.53
N PRO A 90 -11.37 -22.22 -2.82
CA PRO A 90 -12.23 -23.29 -3.29
C PRO A 90 -13.72 -22.90 -3.30
N ILE A 91 -14.17 -22.05 -2.36
CA ILE A 91 -15.56 -21.61 -2.28
C ILE A 91 -15.91 -20.78 -3.53
N PHE A 92 -15.14 -19.74 -3.84
CA PHE A 92 -15.40 -18.87 -4.98
C PHE A 92 -15.24 -19.59 -6.34
N HIS A 93 -14.25 -20.47 -6.48
CA HIS A 93 -14.09 -21.25 -7.70
C HIS A 93 -15.28 -22.19 -7.95
N ARG A 94 -15.78 -22.88 -6.92
CA ARG A 94 -16.94 -23.76 -7.02
C ARG A 94 -18.24 -22.98 -7.27
N ALA A 95 -18.38 -21.79 -6.68
CA ALA A 95 -19.52 -20.91 -6.90
C ALA A 95 -19.53 -20.29 -8.31
N GLY A 96 -18.42 -20.31 -9.05
CA GLY A 96 -18.34 -19.82 -10.42
C GLY A 96 -18.50 -18.32 -10.60
N VAL A 97 -18.36 -17.54 -9.53
CA VAL A 97 -18.65 -16.09 -9.47
C VAL A 97 -17.65 -15.24 -10.27
N TYR A 98 -18.07 -14.05 -10.70
CA TYR A 98 -17.23 -12.99 -11.24
C TYR A 98 -16.71 -12.06 -10.15
N THR A 99 -17.53 -11.83 -9.13
CA THR A 99 -17.17 -11.01 -7.96
C THR A 99 -17.38 -11.79 -6.66
N ALA A 100 -16.60 -11.47 -5.62
CA ALA A 100 -16.82 -12.05 -4.31
C ALA A 100 -18.25 -11.79 -3.79
N TYR A 101 -18.86 -10.67 -4.20
CA TYR A 101 -20.16 -10.24 -3.71
C TYR A 101 -21.32 -11.02 -4.31
N GLU A 102 -21.16 -11.61 -5.51
CA GLU A 102 -22.15 -12.56 -6.06
C GLU A 102 -22.35 -13.76 -5.13
N TYR A 103 -21.29 -14.21 -4.45
CA TYR A 103 -21.40 -15.29 -3.48
C TYR A 103 -22.27 -14.89 -2.27
N LEU A 104 -22.20 -13.63 -1.82
CA LEU A 104 -23.06 -13.15 -0.72
C LEU A 104 -24.55 -13.19 -1.09
N GLU A 105 -24.92 -12.92 -2.35
CA GLU A 105 -26.30 -13.08 -2.78
C GLU A 105 -26.74 -14.56 -2.81
N GLN A 106 -25.87 -15.46 -3.31
CA GLN A 106 -26.16 -16.90 -3.30
C GLN A 106 -26.35 -17.44 -1.87
N ARG A 107 -25.62 -16.87 -0.91
CA ARG A 107 -25.62 -17.33 0.47
C ARG A 107 -26.66 -16.64 1.36
N PHE A 108 -26.91 -15.37 1.13
CA PHE A 108 -27.82 -14.53 1.92
C PHE A 108 -28.94 -13.95 1.06
N ASP A 109 -28.74 -12.73 0.55
CA ASP A 109 -29.71 -12.02 -0.27
C ASP A 109 -29.06 -10.89 -1.09
N ALA A 110 -29.86 -10.30 -2.01
CA ALA A 110 -29.44 -9.18 -2.85
C ALA A 110 -29.13 -7.89 -2.06
N ARG A 111 -29.75 -7.67 -0.89
CA ARG A 111 -29.50 -6.48 -0.05
C ARG A 111 -28.10 -6.54 0.53
N THR A 112 -27.72 -7.69 1.07
CA THR A 112 -26.38 -7.91 1.61
C THR A 112 -25.31 -7.77 0.52
N ARG A 113 -25.53 -8.34 -0.68
CA ARG A 113 -24.64 -8.14 -1.84
C ARG A 113 -24.48 -6.66 -2.16
N SER A 114 -25.59 -5.93 -2.32
CA SER A 114 -25.55 -4.52 -2.71
C SER A 114 -24.87 -3.63 -1.66
N LEU A 115 -25.11 -3.88 -0.37
CA LEU A 115 -24.46 -3.14 0.72
C LEU A 115 -22.93 -3.32 0.68
N VAL A 116 -22.46 -4.57 0.62
CA VAL A 116 -21.02 -4.86 0.65
C VAL A 116 -20.34 -4.38 -0.64
N SER A 117 -21.01 -4.49 -1.80
CA SER A 117 -20.53 -3.92 -3.06
C SER A 117 -20.40 -2.39 -2.98
N ALA A 118 -21.37 -1.71 -2.38
CA ALA A 118 -21.31 -0.25 -2.20
C ALA A 118 -20.17 0.16 -1.26
N ILE A 119 -19.98 -0.55 -0.14
CA ILE A 119 -18.85 -0.34 0.77
C ILE A 119 -17.53 -0.48 0.02
N PHE A 120 -17.36 -1.54 -0.79
CA PHE A 120 -16.18 -1.73 -1.61
C PHE A 120 -15.97 -0.58 -2.61
N LEU A 121 -17.03 -0.15 -3.33
CA LEU A 121 -16.91 0.94 -4.29
C LEU A 121 -16.47 2.25 -3.64
N ILE A 122 -16.98 2.56 -2.45
CA ILE A 122 -16.58 3.75 -1.68
C ILE A 122 -15.12 3.62 -1.23
N GLN A 123 -14.80 2.54 -0.52
CA GLN A 123 -13.47 2.31 0.03
C GLN A 123 -12.38 2.31 -1.05
N ARG A 124 -12.61 1.50 -2.12
CA ARG A 124 -11.62 1.36 -3.17
C ARG A 124 -11.56 2.57 -4.09
N GLY A 125 -12.69 3.27 -4.28
CA GLY A 125 -12.72 4.54 -4.99
C GLY A 125 -11.87 5.61 -4.30
N LEU A 126 -11.98 5.74 -2.98
CA LEU A 126 -11.14 6.66 -2.20
C LEU A 126 -9.66 6.27 -2.25
N ALA A 127 -9.34 4.98 -2.12
CA ALA A 127 -7.97 4.47 -2.22
C ALA A 127 -7.35 4.74 -3.60
N LEU A 128 -8.12 4.63 -4.68
CA LEU A 128 -7.68 4.87 -6.05
C LEU A 128 -7.10 6.28 -6.25
N GLY A 129 -7.70 7.30 -5.63
CA GLY A 129 -7.20 8.68 -5.66
C GLY A 129 -5.81 8.79 -5.03
N ILE A 130 -5.60 8.16 -3.86
CA ILE A 130 -4.30 8.16 -3.16
C ILE A 130 -3.25 7.42 -4.00
N THR A 131 -3.62 6.29 -4.61
CA THR A 131 -2.74 5.49 -5.47
C THR A 131 -2.29 6.26 -6.71
N LEU A 132 -3.15 7.11 -7.28
CA LEU A 132 -2.80 7.98 -8.41
C LEU A 132 -1.93 9.17 -8.00
N TYR A 133 -2.15 9.73 -6.80
CA TYR A 133 -1.40 10.88 -6.31
C TYR A 133 0.10 10.58 -6.10
N ALA A 134 0.44 9.38 -5.63
CA ALA A 134 1.83 9.02 -5.33
C ALA A 134 2.81 9.24 -6.52
N PRO A 135 2.54 8.76 -7.76
CA PRO A 135 3.41 9.04 -8.89
C PRO A 135 3.35 10.50 -9.36
N ALA A 136 2.23 11.19 -9.13
CA ALA A 136 2.13 12.60 -9.44
C ALA A 136 3.13 13.42 -8.59
N VAL A 137 3.32 13.06 -7.31
CA VAL A 137 4.36 13.64 -6.45
C VAL A 137 5.75 13.41 -7.04
N VAL A 138 6.05 12.19 -7.51
CA VAL A 138 7.34 11.88 -8.14
C VAL A 138 7.60 12.76 -9.35
N LEU A 139 6.62 12.85 -10.25
CA LEU A 139 6.73 13.66 -11.46
C LEU A 139 6.88 15.15 -11.14
N SER A 140 6.11 15.67 -10.19
CA SER A 140 6.19 17.09 -9.83
C SER A 140 7.58 17.47 -9.31
N VAL A 141 8.21 16.59 -8.53
CA VAL A 141 9.58 16.81 -8.03
C VAL A 141 10.62 16.76 -9.16
N ILE A 142 10.48 15.82 -10.09
CA ILE A 142 11.48 15.61 -11.17
C ILE A 142 11.32 16.64 -12.29
N LEU A 143 10.08 16.92 -12.70
CA LEU A 143 9.79 17.78 -13.85
C LEU A 143 9.62 19.25 -13.47
N GLY A 144 9.45 19.54 -12.18
CA GLY A 144 9.03 20.87 -11.74
C GLY A 144 7.60 21.24 -12.20
N TRP A 145 6.81 20.25 -12.60
CA TRP A 145 5.43 20.47 -13.05
C TRP A 145 4.47 20.59 -11.86
N PRO A 146 3.40 21.38 -12.01
CA PRO A 146 2.31 21.39 -11.03
C PRO A 146 1.71 19.99 -10.86
N ASP A 147 1.43 19.58 -9.63
CA ASP A 147 0.85 18.27 -9.29
C ASP A 147 -0.41 17.94 -10.12
N ARG A 148 -1.22 18.96 -10.49
CA ARG A 148 -2.43 18.78 -11.31
C ARG A 148 -2.12 18.26 -12.70
N ILE A 149 -1.09 18.80 -13.35
CA ILE A 149 -0.69 18.37 -14.72
C ILE A 149 -0.17 16.94 -14.65
N THR A 150 0.66 16.64 -13.64
CA THR A 150 1.21 15.30 -13.46
C THR A 150 0.12 14.28 -13.17
N THR A 151 -0.83 14.61 -12.31
CA THR A 151 -2.00 13.76 -12.00
C THR A 151 -2.85 13.49 -13.25
N LEU A 152 -3.12 14.53 -14.07
CA LEU A 152 -3.87 14.38 -15.33
C LEU A 152 -3.15 13.47 -16.32
N VAL A 153 -1.84 13.68 -16.54
CA VAL A 153 -1.05 12.84 -17.46
C VAL A 153 -1.05 11.38 -17.01
N MET A 154 -0.80 11.13 -15.73
CA MET A 154 -0.79 9.77 -15.19
C MET A 154 -2.15 9.10 -15.24
N GLY A 155 -3.20 9.83 -14.89
CA GLY A 155 -4.58 9.34 -14.99
C GLY A 155 -4.95 8.98 -16.43
N ALA A 156 -4.59 9.81 -17.40
CA ALA A 156 -4.84 9.54 -18.81
C ALA A 156 -4.10 8.28 -19.30
N VAL A 157 -2.81 8.13 -19.00
CA VAL A 157 -2.02 6.95 -19.37
C VAL A 157 -2.60 5.69 -18.76
N ALA A 158 -2.91 5.70 -17.45
CA ALA A 158 -3.50 4.57 -16.76
C ALA A 158 -4.87 4.19 -17.36
N LEU A 159 -5.71 5.19 -17.65
CA LEU A 159 -7.03 5.00 -18.26
C LEU A 159 -6.95 4.36 -19.65
N LEU A 160 -6.09 4.86 -20.52
CA LEU A 160 -5.89 4.32 -21.86
C LEU A 160 -5.50 2.84 -21.81
N TYR A 161 -4.48 2.52 -21.03
CA TYR A 161 -3.97 1.16 -20.91
C TYR A 161 -5.03 0.18 -20.34
N THR A 162 -5.77 0.59 -19.31
CA THR A 162 -6.73 -0.28 -18.63
C THR A 162 -7.98 -0.54 -19.48
N THR A 163 -8.48 0.49 -20.18
CA THR A 163 -9.72 0.40 -20.95
C THR A 163 -9.61 -0.60 -22.13
N TRP A 164 -8.46 -0.68 -22.78
CA TRP A 164 -8.27 -1.63 -23.89
C TRP A 164 -7.71 -2.98 -23.47
N GLY A 165 -6.99 -3.04 -22.34
CA GLY A 165 -6.22 -4.21 -21.99
C GLY A 165 -6.99 -5.38 -21.38
N GLY A 166 -7.95 -5.14 -20.51
CA GLY A 166 -8.62 -6.15 -19.69
C GLY A 166 -7.69 -6.90 -18.74
N ALA A 167 -8.24 -7.82 -17.93
CA ALA A 167 -7.52 -8.51 -16.86
C ALA A 167 -6.28 -9.29 -17.33
N LYS A 168 -6.30 -9.86 -18.54
CA LYS A 168 -5.15 -10.61 -19.08
C LYS A 168 -3.97 -9.71 -19.41
N SER A 169 -4.24 -8.55 -20.02
CA SER A 169 -3.21 -7.55 -20.34
C SER A 169 -2.56 -7.04 -19.07
N VAL A 170 -3.39 -6.67 -18.10
CA VAL A 170 -2.93 -6.16 -16.80
C VAL A 170 -2.03 -7.19 -16.11
N ALA A 171 -2.46 -8.45 -16.01
CA ALA A 171 -1.67 -9.49 -15.33
C ALA A 171 -0.30 -9.75 -15.98
N TRP A 172 -0.20 -9.70 -17.32
CA TRP A 172 1.09 -9.87 -17.99
C TRP A 172 1.97 -8.63 -17.95
N ALA A 173 1.39 -7.43 -17.92
CA ALA A 173 2.13 -6.21 -17.63
C ALA A 173 2.69 -6.22 -16.20
N ASP A 174 1.90 -6.66 -15.22
CA ASP A 174 2.29 -6.80 -13.81
C ASP A 174 3.53 -7.71 -13.66
N VAL A 175 3.63 -8.79 -14.46
CA VAL A 175 4.82 -9.67 -14.47
C VAL A 175 6.08 -8.89 -14.87
N GLN A 176 6.01 -8.10 -15.93
CA GLN A 176 7.15 -7.30 -16.39
C GLN A 176 7.49 -6.22 -15.37
N GLN A 177 6.48 -5.58 -14.81
CA GLN A 177 6.66 -4.58 -13.77
C GLN A 177 7.38 -5.15 -12.55
N MET A 178 6.99 -6.33 -12.06
CA MET A 178 7.66 -6.97 -10.92
C MET A 178 9.14 -7.26 -11.20
N LEU A 179 9.50 -7.66 -12.42
CA LEU A 179 10.90 -7.86 -12.80
C LEU A 179 11.69 -6.54 -12.78
N VAL A 180 11.14 -5.49 -13.42
CA VAL A 180 11.76 -4.16 -13.44
C VAL A 180 11.88 -3.60 -12.02
N MET A 181 10.85 -3.79 -11.18
CA MET A 181 10.83 -3.37 -9.78
C MET A 181 11.95 -4.03 -8.96
N THR A 182 12.12 -5.34 -9.11
CA THR A 182 13.17 -6.07 -8.41
C THR A 182 14.57 -5.57 -8.82
N LEU A 183 14.79 -5.36 -10.12
CA LEU A 183 16.06 -4.83 -10.64
C LEU A 183 16.34 -3.42 -10.11
N GLY A 184 15.33 -2.53 -10.14
CA GLY A 184 15.48 -1.15 -9.65
C GLY A 184 15.77 -1.08 -8.15
N LEU A 185 15.13 -1.93 -7.34
CA LEU A 185 15.38 -2.01 -5.89
C LEU A 185 16.81 -2.50 -5.59
N VAL A 186 17.27 -3.54 -6.31
CA VAL A 186 18.64 -4.03 -6.16
C VAL A 186 19.64 -2.94 -6.57
N ALA A 187 19.40 -2.26 -7.67
CA ALA A 187 20.25 -1.15 -8.12
C ALA A 187 20.30 0.00 -7.09
N ALA A 188 19.15 0.38 -6.51
CA ALA A 188 19.09 1.40 -5.47
C ALA A 188 19.89 1.01 -4.21
N LEU A 189 19.78 -0.25 -3.75
CA LEU A 189 20.55 -0.73 -2.61
C LEU A 189 22.05 -0.73 -2.89
N VAL A 190 22.44 -1.29 -4.03
CA VAL A 190 23.85 -1.35 -4.43
C VAL A 190 24.44 0.06 -4.50
N THR A 191 23.73 0.99 -5.11
CA THR A 191 24.18 2.39 -5.21
C THR A 191 24.28 3.05 -3.84
N ALA A 192 23.28 2.85 -2.94
CA ALA A 192 23.33 3.40 -1.59
C ALA A 192 24.57 2.91 -0.81
N VAL A 193 25.00 1.67 -1.04
CA VAL A 193 26.20 1.10 -0.41
C VAL A 193 27.49 1.61 -1.09
N LEU A 194 27.50 1.72 -2.42
CA LEU A 194 28.67 2.19 -3.17
C LEU A 194 28.98 3.67 -2.95
N LEU A 195 27.97 4.48 -2.60
CA LEU A 195 28.13 5.90 -2.29
C LEU A 195 28.62 6.17 -0.85
N LEU A 196 28.81 5.13 -0.03
CA LEU A 196 29.41 5.30 1.29
C LEU A 196 30.88 5.73 1.17
N PRO A 197 31.40 6.54 2.13
CA PRO A 197 32.79 6.98 2.12
C PRO A 197 33.79 5.82 2.08
N SER A 198 34.94 6.08 1.44
CA SER A 198 36.07 5.15 1.46
C SER A 198 36.47 4.84 2.92
N GLY A 199 36.46 3.56 3.29
CA GLY A 199 36.72 3.13 4.67
C GLY A 199 35.49 2.75 5.49
N VAL A 200 34.27 2.95 4.99
CA VAL A 200 33.04 2.45 5.59
C VAL A 200 32.56 1.22 4.80
N SER A 201 32.75 0.04 5.36
CA SER A 201 32.30 -1.20 4.75
C SER A 201 30.78 -1.39 4.89
N PHE A 202 30.21 -2.30 4.11
CA PHE A 202 28.79 -2.70 4.28
C PHE A 202 28.49 -3.18 5.70
N ARG A 203 29.43 -3.91 6.35
CA ARG A 203 29.27 -4.34 7.74
C ARG A 203 29.24 -3.17 8.73
N ASP A 204 30.01 -2.12 8.45
CA ASP A 204 30.01 -0.90 9.25
C ASP A 204 28.69 -0.14 9.06
N ALA A 205 28.17 -0.07 7.84
CA ALA A 205 26.87 0.53 7.55
C ALA A 205 25.73 -0.16 8.31
N VAL A 206 25.70 -1.50 8.27
CA VAL A 206 24.71 -2.30 9.04
C VAL A 206 24.86 -2.05 10.55
N ALA A 207 26.10 -1.92 11.06
CA ALA A 207 26.33 -1.63 12.47
C ALA A 207 25.82 -0.25 12.88
N LEU A 208 26.05 0.78 12.04
CA LEU A 208 25.52 2.13 12.30
C LEU A 208 24.00 2.19 12.25
N ALA A 209 23.39 1.53 11.27
CA ALA A 209 21.93 1.40 11.20
C ALA A 209 21.36 0.71 12.45
N GLY A 210 22.03 -0.34 12.95
CA GLY A 210 21.66 -1.01 14.19
C GLY A 210 21.83 -0.11 15.41
N ALA A 211 22.94 0.63 15.52
CA ALA A 211 23.20 1.57 16.60
C ALA A 211 22.16 2.70 16.67
N ALA A 212 21.67 3.13 15.49
CA ALA A 212 20.58 4.10 15.36
C ALA A 212 19.20 3.51 15.64
N GLY A 213 19.07 2.20 15.90
CA GLY A 213 17.80 1.51 16.07
C GLY A 213 17.02 1.31 14.76
N ARG A 214 17.62 1.63 13.60
CA ARG A 214 16.91 1.52 12.29
C ARG A 214 16.71 0.07 11.84
N LEU A 215 17.44 -0.90 12.39
CA LEU A 215 17.26 -2.32 12.12
C LEU A 215 16.33 -3.02 13.10
N ASN A 216 15.77 -2.31 14.08
CA ASN A 216 14.79 -2.88 14.98
C ASN A 216 13.52 -3.25 14.21
N ALA A 217 13.34 -4.54 13.95
CA ALA A 217 12.21 -5.05 13.19
C ALA A 217 11.07 -5.57 14.07
N VAL A 218 11.36 -5.92 15.33
CA VAL A 218 10.38 -6.54 16.23
C VAL A 218 10.27 -5.76 17.53
N THR A 219 9.05 -5.43 17.92
CA THR A 219 8.67 -4.83 19.20
C THR A 219 7.66 -5.73 19.87
N LEU A 220 8.02 -6.28 21.04
CA LEU A 220 7.22 -7.29 21.76
C LEU A 220 6.19 -6.68 22.72
N ASN A 221 6.28 -5.39 23.00
CA ASN A 221 5.37 -4.70 23.92
C ASN A 221 3.92 -4.82 23.46
N VAL A 222 3.03 -5.15 24.40
CA VAL A 222 1.58 -5.16 24.17
C VAL A 222 1.07 -3.74 24.42
N ASP A 223 0.99 -2.96 23.36
CA ASP A 223 0.40 -1.62 23.39
C ASP A 223 -0.66 -1.53 22.27
N TRP A 224 -1.91 -1.31 22.67
CA TRP A 224 -3.05 -1.19 21.74
C TRP A 224 -3.00 0.08 20.88
N ASN A 225 -2.24 1.08 21.33
CA ASN A 225 -2.08 2.37 20.65
C ASN A 225 -0.86 2.38 19.72
N ASP A 226 0.09 1.46 19.91
CA ASP A 226 1.24 1.32 19.01
C ASP A 226 0.80 0.60 17.72
N ARG A 227 1.02 1.27 16.59
CA ARG A 227 0.63 0.78 15.27
C ARG A 227 1.42 -0.45 14.84
N TYR A 228 2.69 -0.54 15.22
CA TYR A 228 3.63 -1.55 14.72
C TYR A 228 4.34 -2.28 15.86
N ASN A 229 3.63 -3.13 16.55
CA ASN A 229 4.17 -4.14 17.45
C ASN A 229 3.85 -5.55 16.92
N LEU A 230 4.48 -6.58 17.51
CA LEU A 230 4.30 -7.97 17.07
C LEU A 230 2.82 -8.38 17.05
N TRP A 231 2.05 -7.99 18.06
CA TRP A 231 0.67 -8.43 18.25
C TRP A 231 -0.28 -7.74 17.27
N SER A 232 -0.12 -6.43 17.10
CA SER A 232 -0.90 -5.68 16.12
C SER A 232 -0.64 -6.17 14.68
N GLY A 233 0.62 -6.52 14.37
CA GLY A 233 1.00 -7.06 13.06
C GLY A 233 0.54 -8.50 12.85
N LEU A 234 0.74 -9.37 13.84
CA LEU A 234 0.38 -10.79 13.72
C LEU A 234 -1.14 -10.98 13.67
N ILE A 235 -1.88 -10.33 14.57
CA ILE A 235 -3.34 -10.48 14.67
C ILE A 235 -4.04 -9.47 13.76
N GLY A 236 -3.86 -8.17 14.00
CA GLY A 236 -4.52 -7.12 13.23
C GLY A 236 -4.12 -7.15 11.75
N GLY A 237 -2.82 -7.33 11.46
CA GLY A 237 -2.31 -7.53 10.11
C GLY A 237 -2.83 -8.79 9.43
N MET A 238 -3.05 -9.89 10.17
CA MET A 238 -3.69 -11.10 9.62
C MET A 238 -5.15 -10.82 9.24
N PHE A 239 -5.93 -10.18 10.09
CA PHE A 239 -7.32 -9.84 9.80
C PHE A 239 -7.43 -8.86 8.61
N LEU A 240 -6.54 -7.87 8.55
CA LEU A 240 -6.46 -6.97 7.40
C LEU A 240 -6.13 -7.75 6.11
N ALA A 241 -5.15 -8.67 6.15
CA ALA A 241 -4.78 -9.49 5.00
C ALA A 241 -5.92 -10.44 4.59
N LEU A 242 -6.63 -11.05 5.55
CA LEU A 242 -7.82 -11.86 5.28
C LEU A 242 -8.90 -11.04 4.56
N ALA A 243 -9.15 -9.81 4.98
CA ALA A 243 -10.10 -8.92 4.33
C ALA A 243 -9.62 -8.51 2.93
N TYR A 244 -8.39 -8.03 2.82
CA TYR A 244 -7.82 -7.55 1.57
C TYR A 244 -7.76 -8.62 0.49
N PHE A 245 -7.34 -9.84 0.82
CA PHE A 245 -7.24 -10.93 -0.15
C PHE A 245 -8.50 -11.81 -0.25
N GLY A 246 -9.37 -11.77 0.75
CA GLY A 246 -10.58 -12.60 0.79
C GLY A 246 -11.85 -11.89 0.37
N CYS A 247 -11.90 -10.55 0.50
CA CYS A 247 -13.14 -9.78 0.32
C CYS A 247 -13.00 -8.63 -0.69
N ASP A 248 -11.79 -8.08 -0.86
CA ASP A 248 -11.54 -6.99 -1.79
C ASP A 248 -11.43 -7.51 -3.23
N GLN A 249 -12.32 -7.04 -4.09
CA GLN A 249 -12.42 -7.52 -5.48
C GLN A 249 -11.13 -7.25 -6.27
N SER A 250 -10.33 -6.25 -5.93
CA SER A 250 -9.07 -5.99 -6.63
C SER A 250 -8.06 -7.14 -6.50
N GLN A 251 -8.11 -7.87 -5.40
CA GLN A 251 -7.29 -9.05 -5.14
C GLN A 251 -8.02 -10.36 -5.49
N VAL A 252 -9.30 -10.49 -5.09
CA VAL A 252 -10.11 -11.67 -5.40
C VAL A 252 -10.14 -11.93 -6.89
N GLN A 253 -10.33 -10.91 -7.71
CA GLN A 253 -10.36 -11.03 -9.16
C GLN A 253 -9.06 -11.64 -9.72
N ARG A 254 -7.90 -11.37 -9.11
CA ARG A 254 -6.60 -11.88 -9.57
C ARG A 254 -6.52 -13.40 -9.51
N TYR A 255 -6.84 -14.01 -8.37
CA TYR A 255 -6.76 -15.47 -8.26
C TYR A 255 -7.96 -16.19 -8.88
N LEU A 256 -9.09 -15.49 -9.16
CA LEU A 256 -10.20 -16.03 -9.95
C LEU A 256 -9.88 -16.16 -11.46
N THR A 257 -8.81 -15.53 -11.95
CA THR A 257 -8.32 -15.68 -13.34
C THR A 257 -7.60 -17.01 -13.58
N GLY A 258 -7.37 -17.79 -12.55
CA GLY A 258 -6.61 -19.03 -12.60
C GLY A 258 -7.35 -20.19 -13.26
N LYS A 259 -6.58 -21.10 -13.89
CA LYS A 259 -7.10 -22.30 -14.55
C LYS A 259 -7.73 -23.32 -13.59
N SER A 260 -7.28 -23.33 -12.34
CA SER A 260 -7.72 -24.32 -11.34
C SER A 260 -7.56 -23.80 -9.92
N ILE A 261 -8.29 -24.43 -8.98
CA ILE A 261 -8.18 -24.18 -7.54
C ILE A 261 -6.72 -24.33 -7.07
N ALA A 262 -6.01 -25.37 -7.54
CA ALA A 262 -4.63 -25.62 -7.14
C ALA A 262 -3.69 -24.47 -7.54
N GLN A 263 -3.82 -23.95 -8.76
CA GLN A 263 -3.01 -22.82 -9.22
C GLN A 263 -3.34 -21.52 -8.47
N SER A 264 -4.59 -21.27 -8.16
CA SER A 264 -4.99 -20.09 -7.36
C SER A 264 -4.49 -20.19 -5.91
N ARG A 265 -4.53 -21.38 -5.30
CA ARG A 265 -3.92 -21.63 -3.99
C ARG A 265 -2.40 -21.35 -4.01
N LEU A 266 -1.71 -21.91 -5.01
CA LEU A 266 -0.27 -21.74 -5.14
C LEU A 266 0.13 -20.28 -5.31
N SER A 267 -0.65 -19.49 -6.06
CA SER A 267 -0.39 -18.06 -6.24
C SER A 267 -0.51 -17.26 -4.93
N LEU A 268 -1.51 -17.56 -4.10
CA LEU A 268 -1.66 -16.92 -2.79
C LEU A 268 -0.57 -17.35 -1.80
N LEU A 269 -0.25 -18.64 -1.73
CA LEU A 269 0.81 -19.14 -0.84
C LEU A 269 2.16 -18.53 -1.21
N PHE A 270 2.48 -18.47 -2.51
CA PHE A 270 3.69 -17.80 -2.98
C PHE A 270 3.73 -16.32 -2.55
N ASN A 271 2.61 -15.61 -2.69
CA ASN A 271 2.53 -14.22 -2.23
C ASN A 271 2.79 -14.09 -0.72
N GLY A 272 2.22 -14.96 0.11
CA GLY A 272 2.48 -14.99 1.56
C GLY A 272 3.95 -15.20 1.90
N MET A 273 4.64 -16.08 1.16
CA MET A 273 6.06 -16.38 1.38
C MET A 273 6.98 -15.28 0.84
N ALA A 274 6.68 -14.69 -0.30
CA ALA A 274 7.56 -13.76 -0.99
C ALA A 274 7.42 -12.31 -0.50
N LYS A 275 6.22 -11.90 -0.05
CA LYS A 275 5.94 -10.52 0.34
C LYS A 275 6.71 -10.07 1.58
N VAL A 276 6.84 -10.93 2.59
CA VAL A 276 7.54 -10.56 3.83
C VAL A 276 9.03 -10.30 3.59
N PRO A 277 9.80 -11.20 2.93
CA PRO A 277 11.19 -10.92 2.55
C PRO A 277 11.33 -9.68 1.66
N MET A 278 10.44 -9.50 0.69
CA MET A 278 10.44 -8.31 -0.16
C MET A 278 10.28 -7.04 0.67
N GLN A 279 9.41 -7.05 1.67
CA GLN A 279 9.17 -5.90 2.54
C GLN A 279 10.38 -5.62 3.44
N PHE A 280 11.02 -6.64 3.98
CA PHE A 280 12.30 -6.51 4.68
C PHE A 280 13.34 -5.83 3.79
N PHE A 281 13.43 -6.25 2.54
CA PHE A 281 14.39 -5.71 1.59
C PHE A 281 14.13 -4.22 1.30
N ILE A 282 12.88 -3.82 1.07
CA ILE A 282 12.50 -2.42 0.84
C ILE A 282 12.81 -1.54 2.07
N LEU A 283 12.47 -2.02 3.27
CA LEU A 283 12.78 -1.31 4.51
C LEU A 283 14.29 -1.19 4.74
N PHE A 284 15.04 -2.24 4.42
CA PHE A 284 16.49 -2.24 4.53
C PHE A 284 17.14 -1.21 3.59
N ILE A 285 16.59 -1.00 2.38
CA ILE A 285 17.02 0.11 1.51
C ILE A 285 16.86 1.45 2.23
N GLY A 286 15.71 1.70 2.86
CA GLY A 286 15.48 2.92 3.63
C GLY A 286 16.46 3.11 4.79
N ALA A 287 16.81 2.01 5.49
CA ALA A 287 17.85 2.03 6.53
C ALA A 287 19.24 2.33 5.96
N MET A 288 19.57 1.83 4.76
CA MET A 288 20.85 2.17 4.10
C MET A 288 20.89 3.60 3.58
N VAL A 289 19.79 4.13 3.09
CA VAL A 289 19.66 5.57 2.76
C VAL A 289 19.86 6.43 4.01
N PHE A 290 19.35 6.00 5.18
CA PHE A 290 19.62 6.68 6.43
C PHE A 290 21.13 6.68 6.75
N VAL A 291 21.83 5.56 6.56
CA VAL A 291 23.28 5.50 6.79
C VAL A 291 24.05 6.38 5.81
N PHE A 292 23.65 6.42 4.54
CA PHE A 292 24.21 7.34 3.56
C PHE A 292 24.14 8.79 4.06
N TYR A 293 22.99 9.21 4.57
CA TYR A 293 22.78 10.55 5.14
C TYR A 293 23.43 10.78 6.52
N ILE A 294 24.14 9.84 7.11
CA ILE A 294 25.06 10.10 8.23
C ILE A 294 26.29 10.86 7.74
N TYR A 295 26.75 10.57 6.51
CA TYR A 295 27.97 11.14 5.93
C TYR A 295 27.69 12.27 4.95
N GLU A 296 26.59 12.22 4.24
CA GLU A 296 26.10 13.28 3.37
C GLU A 296 24.99 14.05 4.08
N LYS A 297 25.08 15.39 4.09
CA LYS A 297 24.11 16.22 4.82
C LYS A 297 22.74 16.19 4.17
N PRO A 298 21.71 15.62 4.84
CA PRO A 298 20.36 15.65 4.29
C PRO A 298 19.77 17.07 4.36
N PRO A 299 18.85 17.44 3.46
CA PRO A 299 18.10 18.68 3.64
C PRO A 299 17.29 18.61 4.92
N ILE A 300 17.16 19.75 5.61
CA ILE A 300 16.38 19.82 6.86
C ILE A 300 14.90 19.45 6.62
N LEU A 301 14.36 19.82 5.45
CA LEU A 301 13.09 19.36 4.90
C LEU A 301 13.33 18.81 3.48
N PHE A 302 12.86 17.61 3.19
CA PHE A 302 13.00 16.99 1.86
C PHE A 302 12.00 17.55 0.83
N GLN A 303 10.92 18.18 1.29
CA GLN A 303 9.96 18.83 0.41
C GLN A 303 10.41 20.29 0.14
N LYS A 304 10.94 20.53 -1.06
CA LYS A 304 11.51 21.84 -1.44
C LYS A 304 10.52 23.01 -1.27
N ALA A 305 9.26 22.81 -1.64
CA ALA A 305 8.24 23.86 -1.52
C ALA A 305 8.02 24.32 -0.05
N GLU A 306 8.08 23.40 0.90
CA GLU A 306 7.97 23.74 2.33
C GLU A 306 9.25 24.37 2.85
N LEU A 307 10.42 23.94 2.36
CA LEU A 307 11.70 24.57 2.68
C LEU A 307 11.75 26.03 2.21
N GLU A 308 11.36 26.31 0.96
CA GLU A 308 11.28 27.66 0.41
C GLU A 308 10.30 28.55 1.20
N ARG A 309 9.20 27.98 1.68
CA ARG A 309 8.19 28.70 2.46
C ARG A 309 8.71 29.19 3.81
N ILE A 310 9.55 28.41 4.50
CA ILE A 310 10.17 28.82 5.79
C ILE A 310 11.40 29.73 5.62
N GLN A 311 11.95 29.81 4.42
CA GLN A 311 13.05 30.72 4.08
C GLN A 311 12.60 32.15 3.74
N THR A 312 11.29 32.41 3.75
CA THR A 312 10.75 33.76 3.51
C THR A 312 11.19 34.75 4.60
N PRO A 313 11.25 36.06 4.30
CA PRO A 313 11.70 37.08 5.27
C PRO A 313 10.99 37.03 6.63
N ALA A 314 9.69 36.67 6.62
CA ALA A 314 8.87 36.58 7.84
C ALA A 314 9.28 35.43 8.78
N MET A 315 9.83 34.34 8.27
CA MET A 315 10.20 33.15 9.04
C MET A 315 11.72 32.96 9.15
N ARG A 316 12.50 33.79 8.46
CA ARG A 316 13.94 33.61 8.24
C ARG A 316 14.74 33.51 9.55
N ALA A 317 14.48 34.36 10.52
CA ALA A 317 15.20 34.33 11.80
C ALA A 317 14.99 33.02 12.57
N GLY A 318 13.73 32.52 12.59
CA GLY A 318 13.42 31.23 13.20
C GLY A 318 14.07 30.07 12.45
N TYR A 319 14.03 30.09 11.10
CA TYR A 319 14.69 29.10 10.28
C TYR A 319 16.20 29.06 10.47
N GLU A 320 16.90 30.22 10.46
CA GLU A 320 18.35 30.29 10.61
C GLU A 320 18.83 29.74 11.97
N ALA A 321 18.09 30.01 13.05
CA ALA A 321 18.38 29.43 14.36
C ALA A 321 18.28 27.91 14.40
N VAL A 322 17.22 27.37 13.81
CA VAL A 322 16.99 25.91 13.73
C VAL A 322 17.99 25.25 12.77
N ALA A 323 18.31 25.89 11.65
CA ALA A 323 19.29 25.40 10.68
C ALA A 323 20.69 25.31 11.28
N ALA A 324 21.12 26.32 12.07
CA ALA A 324 22.40 26.28 12.76
C ALA A 324 22.51 25.13 13.77
N ARG A 325 21.44 24.85 14.52
CA ARG A 325 21.39 23.70 15.44
C ARG A 325 21.41 22.36 14.66
N TYR A 326 20.68 22.29 13.55
CA TYR A 326 20.68 21.12 12.68
C TYR A 326 22.07 20.82 12.13
N ASP A 327 22.81 21.85 11.69
CA ASP A 327 24.16 21.74 11.17
C ASP A 327 25.15 21.26 12.23
N ALA A 328 25.11 21.84 13.43
CA ALA A 328 25.93 21.42 14.56
C ALA A 328 25.64 19.96 14.97
N ALA A 329 24.36 19.58 15.01
CA ALA A 329 23.94 18.22 15.33
C ALA A 329 24.39 17.22 14.25
N PHE A 330 24.36 17.60 12.97
CA PHE A 330 24.84 16.77 11.86
C PHE A 330 26.34 16.48 12.00
N GLU A 331 27.18 17.49 12.21
CA GLU A 331 28.62 17.31 12.36
C GLU A 331 28.95 16.47 13.61
N SER A 332 28.27 16.72 14.73
CA SER A 332 28.41 15.93 15.96
C SER A 332 28.06 14.45 15.74
N ARG A 333 26.96 14.19 15.00
CA ARG A 333 26.54 12.82 14.66
C ARG A 333 27.57 12.13 13.77
N ARG A 334 28.04 12.81 12.73
CA ARG A 334 29.04 12.30 11.79
C ARG A 334 30.34 11.93 12.50
N ALA A 335 30.85 12.82 13.36
CA ALA A 335 32.06 12.59 14.15
C ALA A 335 31.89 11.40 15.12
N SER A 336 30.75 11.34 15.82
CA SER A 336 30.43 10.27 16.76
C SER A 336 30.26 8.91 16.06
N ALA A 337 29.72 8.88 14.83
CA ALA A 337 29.64 7.67 14.00
C ALA A 337 31.04 7.13 13.66
N GLY A 338 31.98 8.01 13.29
CA GLY A 338 33.38 7.63 13.06
C GLY A 338 34.04 7.04 14.30
N GLN A 339 33.88 7.68 15.46
CA GLN A 339 34.38 7.18 16.74
C GLN A 339 33.76 5.82 17.12
N LEU A 340 32.48 5.64 16.88
CA LEU A 340 31.77 4.38 17.13
C LEU A 340 32.34 3.21 16.29
N LEU A 341 32.59 3.46 15.00
CA LEU A 341 33.20 2.45 14.13
C LEU A 341 34.65 2.14 14.54
N GLN A 342 35.43 3.16 14.90
CA GLN A 342 36.81 2.96 15.34
C GLN A 342 36.88 2.15 16.65
N ALA A 343 36.06 2.50 17.64
CA ALA A 343 35.97 1.78 18.91
C ALA A 343 35.55 0.30 18.70
N ARG A 344 34.62 0.08 17.76
CA ARG A 344 34.18 -1.27 17.39
C ARG A 344 35.31 -2.10 16.75
N ARG A 345 36.10 -1.49 15.84
CA ARG A 345 37.23 -2.16 15.18
C ARG A 345 38.36 -2.49 16.16
N ASN A 346 38.56 -1.61 17.15
CA ASN A 346 39.59 -1.79 18.17
C ASN A 346 39.14 -2.71 19.35
N GLY A 347 37.86 -3.10 19.40
CA GLY A 347 37.32 -3.89 20.51
C GLY A 347 37.19 -3.13 21.83
N ASP A 348 37.28 -1.79 21.81
CA ASP A 348 37.16 -0.95 23.03
C ASP A 348 35.69 -0.71 23.37
N GLU A 349 35.18 -1.53 24.27
CA GLU A 349 33.77 -1.50 24.69
C GLU A 349 33.41 -0.21 25.44
N LYS A 350 34.32 0.36 26.25
CA LYS A 350 34.09 1.60 26.98
C LYS A 350 33.95 2.80 26.01
N LEU A 351 34.87 2.89 25.07
CA LEU A 351 34.83 3.93 24.04
C LEU A 351 33.61 3.74 23.12
N ARG A 352 33.24 2.49 22.81
CA ARG A 352 32.04 2.16 22.02
C ARG A 352 30.77 2.65 22.68
N LEU A 353 30.58 2.42 23.98
CA LEU A 353 29.41 2.88 24.72
C LEU A 353 29.34 4.41 24.80
N GLN A 354 30.49 5.09 25.02
CA GLN A 354 30.53 6.56 25.03
C GLN A 354 30.20 7.14 23.65
N ALA A 355 30.79 6.61 22.58
CA ALA A 355 30.52 7.04 21.22
C ALA A 355 29.06 6.79 20.82
N LEU A 356 28.48 5.67 21.23
CA LEU A 356 27.07 5.36 21.03
C LEU A 356 26.14 6.35 21.72
N ALA A 357 26.45 6.72 22.98
CA ALA A 357 25.67 7.72 23.71
C ALA A 357 25.71 9.09 23.03
N ARG A 358 26.90 9.54 22.58
CA ARG A 358 27.06 10.80 21.82
C ARG A 358 26.33 10.74 20.48
N TYR A 359 26.45 9.64 19.76
CA TYR A 359 25.75 9.43 18.49
C TYR A 359 24.23 9.54 18.65
N LYS A 360 23.66 8.88 19.66
CA LYS A 360 22.22 8.95 19.96
C LYS A 360 21.77 10.35 20.37
N ALA A 361 22.58 11.06 21.19
CA ALA A 361 22.27 12.43 21.59
C ALA A 361 22.25 13.37 20.38
N ALA A 362 23.26 13.29 19.50
CA ALA A 362 23.32 14.08 18.28
C ALA A 362 22.19 13.75 17.30
N GLN A 363 21.81 12.46 17.18
CA GLN A 363 20.67 12.06 16.37
C GLN A 363 19.35 12.63 16.91
N ASN A 364 19.14 12.60 18.23
CA ASN A 364 17.94 13.15 18.86
C ASN A 364 17.83 14.66 18.65
N GLU A 365 18.95 15.40 18.73
CA GLU A 365 18.99 16.84 18.46
C GLU A 365 18.69 17.15 16.99
N LEU A 366 19.25 16.37 16.07
CA LEU A 366 18.97 16.50 14.65
C LEU A 366 17.48 16.24 14.34
N ASP A 367 16.89 15.20 14.93
CA ASP A 367 15.48 14.90 14.80
C ASP A 367 14.58 15.97 15.45
N ALA A 368 15.03 16.58 16.56
CA ALA A 368 14.32 17.70 17.20
C ALA A 368 14.32 18.95 16.33
N ALA A 369 15.49 19.34 15.79
CA ALA A 369 15.61 20.48 14.88
C ALA A 369 14.76 20.28 13.60
N ARG A 370 14.73 19.05 13.08
CA ARG A 370 13.88 18.70 11.93
C ARG A 370 12.38 18.82 12.26
N ARG A 371 11.93 18.31 13.41
CA ARG A 371 10.53 18.47 13.85
C ARG A 371 10.15 19.93 14.02
N GLU A 372 11.03 20.75 14.60
CA GLU A 372 10.81 22.19 14.74
C GLU A 372 10.69 22.90 13.38
N SER A 373 11.51 22.49 12.39
CA SER A 373 11.39 23.00 11.01
C SER A 373 10.06 22.63 10.37
N MET A 374 9.54 21.41 10.62
CA MET A 374 8.21 21.00 10.16
C MET A 374 7.11 21.85 10.82
N GLN A 375 7.23 22.17 12.10
CA GLN A 375 6.29 23.05 12.80
C GLN A 375 6.33 24.49 12.27
N LEU A 376 7.51 24.99 11.93
CA LEU A 376 7.65 26.30 11.26
C LEU A 376 6.96 26.29 9.89
N ALA A 377 7.14 25.24 9.11
CA ALA A 377 6.47 25.08 7.81
C ALA A 377 4.96 24.95 7.96
N GLU A 378 4.48 24.25 8.97
CA GLU A 378 3.06 24.14 9.31
C GLU A 378 2.45 25.52 9.64
N LYS A 379 3.11 26.30 10.47
CA LYS A 379 2.70 27.68 10.80
C LYS A 379 2.65 28.56 9.54
N ALA A 380 3.70 28.49 8.70
CA ALA A 380 3.77 29.23 7.44
C ALA A 380 2.71 28.76 6.41
N GLY A 381 2.28 27.51 6.49
CA GLY A 381 1.28 26.87 5.62
C GLY A 381 -0.18 27.01 6.10
N GLY A 382 -0.44 27.80 7.16
CA GLY A 382 -1.80 28.01 7.68
C GLY A 382 -2.34 26.82 8.50
N GLY A 383 -1.47 26.11 9.22
CA GLY A 383 -1.86 25.04 10.15
C GLY A 383 -2.06 23.66 9.51
N ARG A 384 -1.63 23.48 8.27
CA ARG A 384 -1.64 22.16 7.62
C ARG A 384 -0.40 21.36 8.03
N GLY A 385 -0.59 20.20 8.63
CA GLY A 385 0.50 19.30 9.03
C GLY A 385 1.47 19.02 7.87
N VAL A 386 2.75 19.18 8.13
CA VAL A 386 3.82 18.93 7.14
C VAL A 386 4.44 17.57 7.41
N ASN A 387 4.44 16.68 6.40
CA ASN A 387 5.14 15.41 6.44
C ASN A 387 5.86 15.17 5.11
N ASP A 388 7.19 15.10 5.17
CA ASP A 388 8.05 14.96 3.99
C ASP A 388 8.63 13.55 3.81
N THR A 389 8.13 12.57 4.56
CA THR A 389 8.60 11.16 4.54
C THR A 389 8.59 10.58 3.12
N ASN A 390 7.59 10.93 2.32
CA ASN A 390 7.47 10.45 0.94
C ASN A 390 8.53 11.03 -0.02
N TYR A 391 9.21 12.11 0.36
CA TYR A 391 10.23 12.77 -0.46
C TYR A 391 11.65 12.29 -0.18
N ILE A 392 11.89 11.59 0.94
CA ILE A 392 13.23 11.16 1.39
C ILE A 392 13.91 10.28 0.34
N PHE A 393 13.29 9.16 -0.01
CA PHE A 393 13.85 8.21 -0.98
C PHE A 393 13.94 8.82 -2.38
N LEU A 394 12.96 9.63 -2.74
CA LEU A 394 12.93 10.30 -4.03
C LEU A 394 14.07 11.31 -4.17
N THR A 395 14.35 12.09 -3.13
CA THR A 395 15.48 13.03 -3.11
C THR A 395 16.80 12.28 -3.24
N PHE A 396 16.96 11.17 -2.51
CA PHE A 396 18.15 10.32 -2.64
C PHE A 396 18.32 9.82 -4.09
N VAL A 397 17.27 9.28 -4.71
CA VAL A 397 17.30 8.76 -6.08
C VAL A 397 17.67 9.86 -7.07
N THR A 398 17.00 11.01 -7.01
CA THR A 398 17.18 12.07 -8.02
C THR A 398 18.48 12.85 -7.89
N GLN A 399 19.08 12.90 -6.71
CA GLN A 399 20.29 13.69 -6.46
C GLN A 399 21.59 12.86 -6.47
N HIS A 400 21.51 11.57 -6.15
CA HIS A 400 22.72 10.77 -5.89
C HIS A 400 22.86 9.54 -6.79
N LEU A 401 21.81 9.07 -7.47
CA LEU A 401 21.95 7.93 -8.37
C LEU A 401 22.57 8.37 -9.72
N PRO A 402 23.41 7.50 -10.33
CA PRO A 402 23.91 7.72 -11.68
C PRO A 402 22.80 7.81 -12.72
N ALA A 403 23.07 8.57 -13.79
CA ALA A 403 22.18 8.65 -14.94
C ALA A 403 21.90 7.25 -15.53
N GLY A 404 20.67 6.99 -15.92
CA GLY A 404 20.14 5.69 -16.32
C GLY A 404 19.51 4.91 -15.16
N LEU A 405 20.14 4.88 -13.97
CA LEU A 405 19.51 4.28 -12.78
C LEU A 405 18.39 5.14 -12.21
N VAL A 406 18.51 6.46 -12.29
CA VAL A 406 17.41 7.38 -11.96
C VAL A 406 16.20 7.06 -12.82
N GLY A 407 16.37 6.99 -14.14
CA GLY A 407 15.29 6.64 -15.07
C GLY A 407 14.68 5.26 -14.78
N LEU A 408 15.50 4.26 -14.42
CA LEU A 408 15.03 2.93 -14.05
C LEU A 408 14.18 2.95 -12.77
N VAL A 409 14.64 3.60 -11.70
CA VAL A 409 13.89 3.67 -10.44
C VAL A 409 12.57 4.43 -10.63
N ILE A 410 12.59 5.49 -11.43
CA ILE A 410 11.37 6.21 -11.78
C ILE A 410 10.42 5.31 -12.58
N ALA A 411 10.92 4.54 -13.56
CA ALA A 411 10.12 3.57 -14.31
C ALA A 411 9.51 2.50 -13.40
N VAL A 412 10.24 2.05 -12.37
CA VAL A 412 9.72 1.16 -11.31
C VAL A 412 8.53 1.78 -10.61
N ILE A 413 8.65 3.02 -10.14
CA ILE A 413 7.60 3.72 -9.41
C ILE A 413 6.36 3.91 -10.29
N PHE A 414 6.56 4.31 -11.55
CA PHE A 414 5.47 4.46 -12.51
C PHE A 414 4.80 3.13 -12.86
N GLY A 415 5.60 2.10 -13.16
CA GLY A 415 5.09 0.77 -13.47
C GLY A 415 4.28 0.20 -12.31
N ALA A 416 4.80 0.30 -11.09
CA ALA A 416 4.11 -0.13 -9.87
C ALA A 416 2.76 0.58 -9.68
N THR A 417 2.72 1.88 -9.95
CA THR A 417 1.47 2.65 -9.88
C THR A 417 0.48 2.21 -10.95
N MET A 418 0.95 2.06 -12.20
CA MET A 418 0.09 1.60 -13.29
C MET A 418 -0.52 0.23 -12.99
N ALA A 419 0.23 -0.70 -12.38
CA ALA A 419 -0.29 -1.99 -11.93
C ALA A 419 -1.41 -1.84 -10.91
N ALA A 420 -1.18 -1.07 -9.85
CA ALA A 420 -2.16 -0.86 -8.80
C ALA A 420 -3.43 -0.16 -9.33
N ILE A 421 -3.28 0.97 -10.04
CA ILE A 421 -4.41 1.74 -10.58
C ILE A 421 -5.22 0.91 -11.58
N SER A 422 -4.58 0.18 -12.50
CA SER A 422 -5.29 -0.64 -13.49
C SER A 422 -6.05 -1.79 -12.84
N ALA A 423 -5.48 -2.39 -11.77
CA ALA A 423 -6.15 -3.40 -10.99
C ALA A 423 -7.38 -2.86 -10.26
N GLU A 424 -7.24 -1.71 -9.62
CA GLU A 424 -8.32 -1.03 -8.90
C GLU A 424 -9.43 -0.58 -9.85
N MET A 425 -9.11 0.10 -10.96
CA MET A 425 -10.11 0.50 -11.97
C MET A 425 -10.85 -0.68 -12.57
N ASN A 426 -10.14 -1.77 -12.90
CA ASN A 426 -10.77 -2.96 -13.46
C ASN A 426 -11.71 -3.63 -12.44
N SER A 427 -11.35 -3.70 -11.18
CA SER A 427 -12.21 -4.26 -10.12
C SER A 427 -13.42 -3.38 -9.83
N LEU A 428 -13.24 -2.06 -9.75
CA LEU A 428 -14.32 -1.09 -9.59
C LEU A 428 -15.31 -1.17 -10.75
N ALA A 429 -14.82 -1.23 -11.99
CA ALA A 429 -15.64 -1.39 -13.18
C ALA A 429 -16.38 -2.73 -13.18
N THR A 430 -15.72 -3.81 -12.73
CA THR A 430 -16.34 -5.14 -12.60
C THR A 430 -17.50 -5.11 -11.63
N VAL A 431 -17.30 -4.59 -10.43
CA VAL A 431 -18.35 -4.49 -9.39
C VAL A 431 -19.48 -3.57 -9.86
N SER A 432 -19.15 -2.41 -10.44
CA SER A 432 -20.15 -1.48 -11.00
C SER A 432 -21.03 -2.16 -12.06
N MET A 433 -20.42 -2.96 -12.95
CA MET A 433 -21.16 -3.63 -14.00
C MET A 433 -21.93 -4.85 -13.48
N VAL A 434 -21.26 -5.76 -12.74
CA VAL A 434 -21.82 -7.06 -12.34
C VAL A 434 -22.78 -6.92 -11.16
N ASP A 435 -22.39 -6.17 -10.12
CA ASP A 435 -23.14 -6.12 -8.88
C ASP A 435 -24.19 -5.00 -8.86
N ILE A 436 -23.95 -3.92 -9.60
CA ILE A 436 -24.90 -2.80 -9.64
C ILE A 436 -25.68 -2.79 -10.95
N TYR A 437 -25.01 -2.59 -12.12
CA TYR A 437 -25.72 -2.38 -13.38
C TYR A 437 -26.51 -3.60 -13.83
N LYS A 438 -25.86 -4.77 -13.98
CA LYS A 438 -26.50 -6.01 -14.41
C LYS A 438 -27.57 -6.47 -13.42
N ARG A 439 -27.34 -6.25 -12.13
CA ARG A 439 -28.24 -6.72 -11.07
C ARG A 439 -29.51 -5.87 -10.94
N HIS A 440 -29.40 -4.54 -10.99
CA HIS A 440 -30.49 -3.62 -10.67
C HIS A 440 -31.12 -2.93 -11.88
N PHE A 441 -30.34 -2.67 -12.94
CA PHE A 441 -30.82 -1.89 -14.10
C PHE A 441 -31.17 -2.76 -15.31
N ARG A 442 -30.32 -3.73 -15.69
CA ARG A 442 -30.54 -4.52 -16.91
C ARG A 442 -30.05 -5.94 -16.72
N LYS A 443 -30.97 -6.85 -16.38
CA LYS A 443 -30.67 -8.24 -16.04
C LYS A 443 -30.34 -9.11 -17.26
N ALA A 444 -30.89 -8.77 -18.44
CA ALA A 444 -30.66 -9.50 -19.67
C ALA A 444 -30.24 -8.51 -20.79
N ALA A 445 -29.01 -8.65 -21.24
CA ALA A 445 -28.46 -7.91 -22.37
C ALA A 445 -27.39 -8.74 -23.07
N PRO A 446 -27.09 -8.46 -24.36
CA PRO A 446 -26.00 -9.12 -25.07
C PRO A 446 -24.64 -8.89 -24.38
N ASP A 447 -23.73 -9.84 -24.50
CA ASP A 447 -22.38 -9.77 -23.91
C ASP A 447 -21.61 -8.50 -24.33
N ARG A 448 -21.79 -8.09 -25.60
CA ARG A 448 -21.22 -6.83 -26.14
C ARG A 448 -21.70 -5.58 -25.38
N HIS A 449 -22.97 -5.57 -24.95
CA HIS A 449 -23.50 -4.46 -24.16
C HIS A 449 -22.81 -4.38 -22.78
N TYR A 450 -22.71 -5.49 -22.07
CA TYR A 450 -22.03 -5.52 -20.78
C TYR A 450 -20.53 -5.19 -20.89
N LEU A 451 -19.88 -5.61 -21.97
CA LEU A 451 -18.50 -5.22 -22.26
C LEU A 451 -18.36 -3.69 -22.43
N ASN A 452 -19.27 -3.06 -23.17
CA ASN A 452 -19.27 -1.60 -23.34
C ASN A 452 -19.55 -0.88 -22.02
N VAL A 453 -20.49 -1.38 -21.21
CA VAL A 453 -20.76 -0.86 -19.86
C VAL A 453 -19.53 -1.00 -18.96
N SER A 454 -18.83 -2.13 -19.01
CA SER A 454 -17.57 -2.30 -18.25
C SER A 454 -16.50 -1.29 -18.65
N ARG A 455 -16.35 -1.03 -19.96
CA ARG A 455 -15.41 -0.03 -20.45
C ARG A 455 -15.81 1.39 -20.03
N ALA A 456 -17.11 1.73 -20.14
CA ALA A 456 -17.63 3.02 -19.68
C ALA A 456 -17.41 3.21 -18.16
N ALA A 457 -17.64 2.16 -17.36
CA ALA A 457 -17.35 2.18 -15.94
C ALA A 457 -15.84 2.36 -15.65
N THR A 458 -14.96 1.74 -16.45
CA THR A 458 -13.51 1.96 -16.32
C THR A 458 -13.15 3.42 -16.59
N VAL A 459 -13.74 4.05 -17.63
CA VAL A 459 -13.54 5.47 -17.94
C VAL A 459 -14.05 6.35 -16.79
N PHE A 460 -15.24 6.07 -16.27
CA PHE A 460 -15.80 6.81 -15.13
C PHE A 460 -14.87 6.77 -13.92
N TRP A 461 -14.39 5.59 -13.53
CA TRP A 461 -13.50 5.44 -12.38
C TRP A 461 -12.12 6.06 -12.63
N GLY A 462 -11.63 6.08 -13.86
CA GLY A 462 -10.40 6.79 -14.22
C GLY A 462 -10.53 8.31 -14.08
N CYS A 463 -11.64 8.90 -14.55
CA CYS A 463 -11.93 10.32 -14.34
C CYS A 463 -12.10 10.64 -12.85
N TYR A 464 -12.82 9.79 -12.12
CA TYR A 464 -12.99 9.93 -10.68
C TYR A 464 -11.64 9.90 -9.94
N ALA A 465 -10.72 9.00 -10.33
CA ALA A 465 -9.39 8.91 -9.72
C ALA A 465 -8.62 10.22 -9.80
N VAL A 466 -8.68 10.91 -10.94
CA VAL A 466 -8.02 12.21 -11.13
C VAL A 466 -8.60 13.26 -10.19
N VAL A 467 -9.91 13.31 -10.05
CA VAL A 467 -10.58 14.23 -9.10
C VAL A 467 -10.23 13.88 -7.66
N ALA A 468 -10.32 12.61 -7.29
CA ALA A 468 -10.04 12.13 -5.93
C ALA A 468 -8.57 12.35 -5.52
N ALA A 469 -7.63 12.28 -6.47
CA ALA A 469 -6.21 12.54 -6.21
C ALA A 469 -5.94 13.97 -5.73
N GLU A 470 -6.75 14.95 -6.13
CA GLU A 470 -6.63 16.33 -5.62
C GLU A 470 -6.90 16.43 -4.11
N TYR A 471 -7.77 15.56 -3.58
CA TYR A 471 -8.08 15.48 -2.14
C TYR A 471 -7.08 14.65 -1.34
N ALA A 472 -6.22 13.88 -2.01
CA ALA A 472 -5.16 13.09 -1.37
C ALA A 472 -3.95 13.93 -0.94
N LYS A 473 -3.89 15.20 -1.35
CA LYS A 473 -2.79 16.13 -1.04
C LYS A 473 -2.74 16.45 0.46
N GLY A 474 -1.52 16.52 1.01
CA GLY A 474 -1.30 16.89 2.40
C GLY A 474 -1.56 15.78 3.42
N GLN A 475 -1.89 14.57 2.98
CA GLN A 475 -1.94 13.40 3.84
C GLN A 475 -0.51 12.98 4.23
N GLY A 476 -0.30 12.53 5.46
CA GLY A 476 1.01 12.14 5.99
C GLY A 476 1.70 11.02 5.19
N SER A 477 2.12 9.95 5.85
CA SER A 477 2.63 8.77 5.14
C SER A 477 1.52 8.14 4.29
N LEU A 478 1.71 8.10 2.96
CA LEU A 478 0.71 7.57 2.02
C LEU A 478 0.38 6.10 2.32
N VAL A 479 1.38 5.30 2.75
CA VAL A 479 1.16 3.90 3.10
C VAL A 479 0.26 3.76 4.34
N GLU A 480 0.43 4.62 5.32
CA GLU A 480 -0.44 4.63 6.52
C GLU A 480 -1.85 5.08 6.17
N THR A 481 -2.00 6.10 5.34
CA THR A 481 -3.30 6.64 4.91
C THR A 481 -4.12 5.58 4.15
N VAL A 482 -3.51 4.86 3.20
CA VAL A 482 -4.20 3.78 2.46
C VAL A 482 -4.61 2.65 3.38
N ASN A 483 -3.75 2.25 4.32
CA ASN A 483 -4.05 1.17 5.26
C ASN A 483 -5.10 1.55 6.29
N LEU A 484 -5.08 2.79 6.79
CA LEU A 484 -6.11 3.33 7.67
C LEU A 484 -7.47 3.36 6.96
N LEU A 485 -7.50 3.89 5.72
CA LEU A 485 -8.71 3.94 4.91
C LEU A 485 -9.27 2.53 4.66
N GLY A 486 -8.40 1.57 4.35
CA GLY A 486 -8.80 0.17 4.23
C GLY A 486 -9.40 -0.37 5.52
N SER A 487 -8.75 -0.10 6.65
CA SER A 487 -9.17 -0.61 7.96
C SER A 487 -10.50 -0.06 8.46
N PHE A 488 -11.00 1.06 7.92
CA PHE A 488 -12.34 1.54 8.21
C PHE A 488 -13.45 0.61 7.68
N PHE A 489 -13.18 -0.17 6.64
CA PHE A 489 -14.20 -0.97 5.96
C PHE A 489 -13.89 -2.48 5.94
N TYR A 490 -12.63 -2.86 5.99
CA TYR A 490 -12.22 -4.25 5.83
C TYR A 490 -12.72 -5.17 6.94
N GLY A 491 -12.81 -4.66 8.18
CA GLY A 491 -13.34 -5.44 9.30
C GLY A 491 -14.79 -5.86 9.07
N GLY A 492 -15.64 -4.91 8.67
CA GLY A 492 -17.03 -5.16 8.34
C GLY A 492 -17.21 -6.13 7.17
N MET A 493 -16.46 -5.90 6.08
CA MET A 493 -16.46 -6.79 4.92
C MET A 493 -16.01 -8.21 5.28
N LEU A 494 -14.91 -8.36 6.02
CA LEU A 494 -14.43 -9.69 6.42
C LEU A 494 -15.46 -10.44 7.25
N GLY A 495 -16.07 -9.76 8.22
CA GLY A 495 -17.06 -10.36 9.12
C GLY A 495 -18.22 -11.02 8.38
N VAL A 496 -18.76 -10.38 7.34
CA VAL A 496 -19.87 -10.95 6.57
C VAL A 496 -19.44 -12.16 5.73
N PHE A 497 -18.20 -12.19 5.21
CA PHE A 497 -17.68 -13.37 4.51
C PHE A 497 -17.40 -14.52 5.48
N VAL A 498 -16.91 -14.24 6.69
CA VAL A 498 -16.76 -15.26 7.74
C VAL A 498 -18.14 -15.84 8.11
N LEU A 499 -19.16 -15.00 8.27
CA LEU A 499 -20.55 -15.47 8.46
C LEU A 499 -21.02 -16.35 7.29
N ALA A 500 -20.72 -15.95 6.05
CA ALA A 500 -21.10 -16.69 4.86
C ALA A 500 -20.43 -18.07 4.76
N PHE A 501 -19.16 -18.16 5.15
CA PHE A 501 -18.38 -19.40 5.03
C PHE A 501 -18.62 -20.37 6.17
N PHE A 502 -18.73 -19.89 7.40
CA PHE A 502 -18.67 -20.73 8.60
C PHE A 502 -19.95 -20.78 9.43
N PHE A 503 -20.92 -19.88 9.20
CA PHE A 503 -22.13 -19.80 10.03
C PHE A 503 -23.41 -20.10 9.21
N PRO A 504 -23.70 -21.39 8.89
CA PRO A 504 -24.83 -21.75 8.03
C PRO A 504 -26.19 -21.32 8.60
N ARG A 505 -26.28 -21.08 9.91
CA ARG A 505 -27.51 -20.67 10.59
C ARG A 505 -27.85 -19.19 10.46
N VAL A 506 -26.89 -18.35 10.06
CA VAL A 506 -27.10 -16.90 9.88
C VAL A 506 -27.89 -16.65 8.59
N ARG A 507 -28.89 -15.74 8.70
CA ARG A 507 -29.77 -15.32 7.59
C ARG A 507 -29.41 -13.93 7.07
N GLY A 508 -29.98 -13.53 5.91
CA GLY A 508 -29.69 -12.26 5.25
C GLY A 508 -29.86 -11.02 6.15
N ASN A 509 -30.97 -10.94 6.93
CA ASN A 509 -31.16 -9.81 7.85
C ASN A 509 -30.08 -9.73 8.93
N GLY A 510 -29.63 -10.89 9.47
CA GLY A 510 -28.52 -10.92 10.42
C GLY A 510 -27.20 -10.48 9.79
N ALA A 511 -26.92 -10.94 8.58
CA ALA A 511 -25.73 -10.55 7.83
C ALA A 511 -25.74 -9.05 7.51
N PHE A 512 -26.86 -8.53 7.00
CA PHE A 512 -27.01 -7.11 6.64
C PHE A 512 -26.82 -6.17 7.85
N LEU A 513 -27.57 -6.42 8.93
CA LEU A 513 -27.46 -5.61 10.15
C LEU A 513 -26.12 -5.81 10.86
N GLY A 514 -25.53 -7.02 10.75
CA GLY A 514 -24.18 -7.29 11.21
C GLY A 514 -23.13 -6.38 10.56
N VAL A 515 -23.17 -6.23 9.24
CA VAL A 515 -22.26 -5.32 8.52
C VAL A 515 -22.39 -3.89 9.04
N LEU A 516 -23.62 -3.37 9.17
CA LEU A 516 -23.84 -2.02 9.68
C LEU A 516 -23.32 -1.85 11.11
N ALA A 517 -23.53 -2.84 11.98
CA ALA A 517 -23.02 -2.81 13.35
C ALA A 517 -21.49 -2.88 13.41
N GLY A 518 -20.86 -3.66 12.50
CA GLY A 518 -19.40 -3.73 12.37
C GLY A 518 -18.80 -2.39 11.96
N GLU A 519 -19.35 -1.74 10.94
CA GLU A 519 -18.92 -0.40 10.51
C GLU A 519 -19.11 0.63 11.63
N ALA A 520 -20.27 0.62 12.31
CA ALA A 520 -20.52 1.50 13.44
C ALA A 520 -19.51 1.30 14.59
N ALA A 521 -19.15 0.06 14.90
CA ALA A 521 -18.13 -0.26 15.91
C ALA A 521 -16.75 0.27 15.52
N ILE A 522 -16.35 0.16 14.25
CA ILE A 522 -15.07 0.69 13.74
C ILE A 522 -15.04 2.21 13.87
N PHE A 523 -16.08 2.91 13.42
CA PHE A 523 -16.13 4.37 13.54
C PHE A 523 -16.19 4.82 14.99
N ALA A 524 -16.89 4.09 15.88
CA ALA A 524 -16.86 4.36 17.30
C ALA A 524 -15.45 4.23 17.88
N CYS A 525 -14.70 3.19 17.52
CA CYS A 525 -13.29 3.06 17.92
C CYS A 525 -12.44 4.23 17.43
N TYR A 526 -12.62 4.66 16.19
CA TYR A 526 -11.86 5.77 15.62
C TYR A 526 -12.12 7.11 16.32
N PHE A 527 -13.39 7.43 16.62
CA PHE A 527 -13.74 8.73 17.22
C PHE A 527 -13.56 8.79 18.74
N PHE A 528 -13.68 7.66 19.44
CA PHE A 528 -13.76 7.64 20.90
C PHE A 528 -12.60 6.93 21.58
N THR A 529 -11.66 6.34 20.81
CA THR A 529 -10.52 5.61 21.39
C THR A 529 -9.20 5.96 20.70
N GLY A 530 -8.07 5.67 21.36
CA GLY A 530 -6.73 5.78 20.77
C GLY A 530 -6.23 4.48 20.14
N ILE A 531 -7.08 3.47 19.96
CA ILE A 531 -6.69 2.15 19.45
C ILE A 531 -6.12 2.26 18.03
N ALA A 532 -4.99 1.60 17.78
CA ALA A 532 -4.33 1.58 16.48
C ALA A 532 -5.21 0.93 15.40
N PHE A 533 -5.18 1.48 14.18
CA PHE A 533 -6.08 1.13 13.07
C PHE A 533 -6.05 -0.36 12.66
N LEU A 534 -4.97 -1.07 12.92
CA LEU A 534 -4.90 -2.51 12.61
C LEU A 534 -5.94 -3.32 13.39
N TRP A 535 -6.26 -2.91 14.62
CA TRP A 535 -7.26 -3.56 15.45
C TRP A 535 -8.70 -3.32 14.97
N TYR A 536 -8.97 -2.28 14.17
CA TYR A 536 -10.29 -2.03 13.59
C TYR A 536 -10.77 -3.21 12.74
N ASN A 537 -9.85 -3.90 12.05
CA ASN A 537 -10.18 -5.08 11.25
C ASN A 537 -10.67 -6.25 12.12
N VAL A 538 -10.08 -6.43 13.30
CA VAL A 538 -10.49 -7.46 14.28
C VAL A 538 -11.84 -7.09 14.90
N ILE A 539 -11.95 -5.86 15.43
CA ILE A 539 -13.12 -5.38 16.12
C ILE A 539 -14.34 -5.39 15.19
N GLY A 540 -14.20 -4.85 13.99
CA GLY A 540 -15.27 -4.83 12.99
C GLY A 540 -15.73 -6.24 12.61
N CYS A 541 -14.78 -7.14 12.34
CA CYS A 541 -15.09 -8.54 12.01
C CYS A 541 -15.85 -9.24 13.13
N LEU A 542 -15.40 -9.13 14.37
CA LEU A 542 -16.05 -9.74 15.53
C LEU A 542 -17.42 -9.12 15.81
N ALA A 543 -17.58 -7.81 15.65
CA ALA A 543 -18.86 -7.13 15.79
C ALA A 543 -19.89 -7.61 14.77
N VAL A 544 -19.49 -7.78 13.50
CA VAL A 544 -20.36 -8.37 12.46
C VAL A 544 -20.78 -9.79 12.83
N ILE A 545 -19.82 -10.64 13.25
CA ILE A 545 -20.10 -12.03 13.60
C ILE A 545 -21.07 -12.10 14.79
N ALA A 546 -20.79 -11.38 15.86
CA ALA A 546 -21.59 -11.37 17.06
C ALA A 546 -23.03 -10.88 16.77
N THR A 547 -23.17 -9.71 16.14
CA THR A 547 -24.47 -9.14 15.81
C THR A 547 -25.25 -10.01 14.83
N GLY A 548 -24.61 -10.48 13.76
CA GLY A 548 -25.25 -11.32 12.75
C GLY A 548 -25.76 -12.65 13.32
N TRP A 549 -24.97 -13.27 14.21
CA TRP A 549 -25.35 -14.49 14.90
C TRP A 549 -26.50 -14.25 15.89
N LEU A 550 -26.41 -13.22 16.74
CA LEU A 550 -27.44 -12.86 17.72
C LEU A 550 -28.80 -12.58 17.05
N ILE A 551 -28.82 -11.74 16.02
CA ILE A 551 -30.08 -11.40 15.31
C ILE A 551 -30.69 -12.64 14.66
N SER A 552 -29.86 -13.51 14.09
CA SER A 552 -30.34 -14.73 13.42
C SER A 552 -30.86 -15.78 14.39
N THR A 553 -30.36 -15.81 15.63
CA THR A 553 -30.85 -16.69 16.70
C THR A 553 -32.12 -16.14 17.36
N TRP A 554 -32.18 -14.81 17.58
CA TRP A 554 -33.37 -14.14 18.16
C TRP A 554 -34.61 -14.30 17.27
N ASN A 555 -34.48 -14.16 15.97
CA ASN A 555 -35.55 -14.34 14.99
C ASN A 555 -36.03 -15.82 14.81
N ARG A 556 -35.54 -16.74 15.64
CA ARG A 556 -36.02 -18.13 15.76
C ARG A 556 -37.07 -18.32 16.81
N SER A 557 -37.85 -17.27 17.18
CA SER A 557 -38.99 -17.36 18.11
C SER A 557 -39.93 -18.52 17.74
N PRO A 558 -40.50 -19.27 18.71
CA PRO A 558 -41.13 -20.60 18.51
C PRO A 558 -42.52 -20.64 17.84
N SER A 559 -42.98 -19.54 17.23
CA SER A 559 -44.33 -19.44 16.69
C SER A 559 -44.61 -20.19 15.37
N ARG A 560 -43.76 -21.11 14.91
CA ARG A 560 -43.99 -21.98 13.73
C ARG A 560 -43.79 -23.47 14.01
N ARG A 561 -44.04 -23.94 15.26
CA ARG A 561 -44.17 -25.37 15.56
C ARG A 561 -45.59 -25.80 15.89
N ALA A 562 -46.56 -24.97 15.57
CA ALA A 562 -47.99 -25.31 15.73
C ALA A 562 -48.73 -24.85 14.47
N ALA A 563 -48.67 -25.61 13.39
CA ALA A 563 -49.65 -25.74 12.35
C ALA A 563 -49.22 -26.94 11.45
#